data_d5352890458fe1ddd5aeaac0c0ac3787
#
_entry.id   d5352890458fe1ddd5aeaac0c0ac3787
#
_cell.length_a   1.000
_cell.length_b   1.000
_cell.length_c   1.000
_cell.angle_alpha   90.00
_cell.angle_beta   90.00
_cell.angle_gamma   90.00
#
_symmetry.space_group_name_H-M   'P 1'
#
loop_
_entity.id
_entity.type
_entity.pdbx_description
1 polymer ?
#
loop_
_entity_poly.entity_id
_entity_poly.type
_entity_poly.pdbx_seq_one_letter_code
_entity_poly.pdbx_strand_id
1 'polypeptide(L)'
;MDASYVEPGGSFRSFWLAALVLAALVVVAAVLPGPDLPALAWVLAVVVVLGVVGAGCLSARRVWTVRVAGRGPDAVLTVGRERLRLAEVDAGHLQAVRNGTAGVDAGAPVLGGGWSVPKGRAGLPLRRTDGHSVLVPTRAPRELTRAILAAHPAGDAGHTDSPGRVDP
;
A
#
# COMPACT_ATOMS: atom_id res chain seq x y z
N MET A 1 -11.07 7.13 15.14
CA MET A 1 -11.06 7.53 13.72
C MET A 1 -11.10 6.25 12.91
N ASP A 2 -12.25 5.91 12.37
CA ASP A 2 -12.42 4.71 11.58
C ASP A 2 -11.80 4.92 10.19
N ALA A 3 -10.91 4.02 9.80
CA ALA A 3 -10.30 4.06 8.49
C ALA A 3 -11.34 3.57 7.46
N SER A 4 -11.64 4.37 6.44
CA SER A 4 -12.57 4.01 5.36
C SER A 4 -11.95 3.00 4.38
N TYR A 5 -10.62 2.94 4.31
CA TYR A 5 -9.86 2.03 3.46
C TYR A 5 -8.53 1.66 4.09
N VAL A 6 -8.18 0.37 4.06
CA VAL A 6 -6.89 -0.13 4.55
C VAL A 6 -6.36 -1.20 3.60
N GLU A 7 -5.20 -0.96 3.02
CA GLU A 7 -4.47 -1.93 2.20
C GLU A 7 -3.17 -2.32 2.90
N PRO A 8 -2.96 -3.62 3.23
CA PRO A 8 -1.74 -4.08 3.90
C PRO A 8 -0.52 -3.99 2.96
N GLY A 9 0.60 -3.50 3.48
CA GLY A 9 1.82 -3.23 2.72
C GLY A 9 2.54 -4.47 2.17
N GLY A 10 2.46 -5.61 2.86
CA GLY A 10 3.17 -6.84 2.50
C GLY A 10 2.31 -8.08 2.65
N SER A 11 2.73 -9.18 2.02
CA SER A 11 2.16 -10.52 2.22
C SER A 11 3.21 -11.45 2.84
N PHE A 12 2.79 -12.37 3.70
CA PHE A 12 3.66 -13.41 4.26
C PHE A 12 3.91 -14.59 3.30
N ARG A 13 3.45 -14.50 2.04
CA ARG A 13 3.67 -15.57 1.05
C ARG A 13 5.14 -15.88 0.86
N SER A 14 5.99 -14.85 0.74
CA SER A 14 7.44 -15.03 0.61
C SER A 14 8.07 -15.68 1.83
N PHE A 15 7.58 -15.38 3.03
CA PHE A 15 8.04 -16.01 4.26
C PHE A 15 7.70 -17.51 4.27
N TRP A 16 6.45 -17.88 3.95
CA TRP A 16 6.04 -19.28 3.89
C TRP A 16 6.75 -20.05 2.80
N LEU A 17 7.00 -19.44 1.64
CA LEU A 17 7.81 -20.07 0.59
C LEU A 17 9.25 -20.33 1.06
N ALA A 18 9.88 -19.34 1.70
CA ALA A 18 11.23 -19.51 2.25
C ALA A 18 11.28 -20.60 3.32
N ALA A 19 10.28 -20.63 4.21
CA ALA A 19 10.18 -21.67 5.24
C ALA A 19 10.01 -23.08 4.64
N LEU A 20 9.19 -23.21 3.59
CA LEU A 20 8.97 -24.49 2.90
C LEU A 20 10.23 -24.96 2.18
N VAL A 21 10.91 -24.08 1.44
CA VAL A 21 12.17 -24.40 0.77
C VAL A 21 13.24 -24.83 1.79
N LEU A 22 13.32 -24.10 2.92
CA LEU A 22 14.28 -24.42 3.97
C LEU A 22 13.99 -25.78 4.63
N ALA A 23 12.72 -26.06 4.90
CA ALA A 23 12.29 -27.35 5.42
C ALA A 23 12.64 -28.50 4.46
N ALA A 24 12.35 -28.31 3.16
CA ALA A 24 12.73 -29.30 2.14
C ALA A 24 14.24 -29.54 2.09
N LEU A 25 15.03 -28.47 2.21
CA LEU A 25 16.50 -28.57 2.19
C LEU A 25 17.04 -29.32 3.41
N VAL A 26 16.46 -29.09 4.59
CA VAL A 26 16.81 -29.85 5.82
C VAL A 26 16.47 -31.35 5.67
N VAL A 27 15.30 -31.67 5.10
CA VAL A 27 14.90 -33.06 4.85
C VAL A 27 15.86 -33.73 3.86
N VAL A 28 16.19 -33.06 2.75
CA VAL A 28 17.15 -33.57 1.75
C VAL A 28 18.52 -33.81 2.39
N ALA A 29 19.02 -32.88 3.21
CA ALA A 29 20.30 -33.04 3.89
C ALA A 29 20.29 -34.17 4.94
N ALA A 30 19.16 -34.49 5.53
CA ALA A 30 19.01 -35.59 6.46
C ALA A 30 18.96 -36.98 5.78
N VAL A 31 18.53 -37.02 4.50
CA VAL A 31 18.38 -38.30 3.74
C VAL A 31 19.60 -38.62 2.87
N LEU A 32 20.27 -37.60 2.33
CA LEU A 32 21.43 -37.77 1.47
C LEU A 32 22.73 -37.90 2.32
N PRO A 33 23.61 -38.87 1.98
CA PRO A 33 24.91 -38.96 2.62
C PRO A 33 25.72 -37.69 2.26
N GLY A 34 26.06 -36.90 3.26
CA GLY A 34 26.82 -35.66 3.12
C GLY A 34 27.72 -35.43 4.33
N PRO A 35 28.52 -34.37 4.36
CA PRO A 35 29.35 -34.04 5.50
C PRO A 35 28.48 -33.85 6.76
N ASP A 36 28.89 -34.49 7.85
CA ASP A 36 28.21 -34.43 9.15
C ASP A 36 28.31 -32.99 9.72
N LEU A 37 27.37 -32.14 9.34
CA LEU A 37 27.24 -30.81 9.95
C LEU A 37 26.57 -30.94 11.32
N PRO A 38 27.12 -30.32 12.36
CA PRO A 38 26.49 -30.36 13.68
C PRO A 38 25.09 -29.78 13.63
N ALA A 39 24.15 -30.44 14.32
CA ALA A 39 22.74 -30.01 14.37
C ALA A 39 22.57 -28.52 14.73
N LEU A 40 23.46 -28.00 15.55
CA LEU A 40 23.50 -26.58 15.92
C LEU A 40 23.70 -25.66 14.70
N ALA A 41 24.54 -26.05 13.74
CA ALA A 41 24.77 -25.25 12.53
C ALA A 41 23.49 -25.16 11.67
N TRP A 42 22.72 -26.24 11.56
CA TRP A 42 21.43 -26.26 10.89
C TRP A 42 20.40 -25.36 11.58
N VAL A 43 20.30 -25.44 12.90
CA VAL A 43 19.40 -24.59 13.69
C VAL A 43 19.75 -23.12 13.51
N LEU A 44 21.02 -22.76 13.59
CA LEU A 44 21.48 -21.39 13.37
C LEU A 44 21.15 -20.89 11.96
N ALA A 45 21.43 -21.70 10.93
CA ALA A 45 21.12 -21.33 9.54
C ALA A 45 19.62 -21.07 9.34
N VAL A 46 18.76 -21.95 9.87
CA VAL A 46 17.30 -21.79 9.82
C VAL A 46 16.86 -20.50 10.51
N VAL A 47 17.33 -20.27 11.73
CA VAL A 47 16.96 -19.06 12.51
C VAL A 47 17.41 -17.78 11.81
N VAL A 48 18.64 -17.74 11.27
CA VAL A 48 19.15 -16.57 10.57
C VAL A 48 18.34 -16.28 9.30
N VAL A 49 18.12 -17.30 8.45
CA VAL A 49 17.39 -17.12 7.19
C VAL A 49 15.95 -16.69 7.45
N LEU A 50 15.22 -17.38 8.35
CA LEU A 50 13.84 -17.03 8.68
C LEU A 50 13.77 -15.67 9.38
N GLY A 51 14.74 -15.33 10.21
CA GLY A 51 14.85 -14.03 10.86
C GLY A 51 15.00 -12.89 9.86
N VAL A 52 15.91 -13.02 8.90
CA VAL A 52 16.12 -12.01 7.85
C VAL A 52 14.90 -11.85 6.95
N VAL A 53 14.33 -12.97 6.48
CA VAL A 53 13.12 -12.95 5.64
C VAL A 53 11.93 -12.38 6.41
N GLY A 54 11.76 -12.78 7.68
CA GLY A 54 10.70 -12.27 8.55
C GLY A 54 10.81 -10.77 8.81
N ALA A 55 12.02 -10.28 9.10
CA ALA A 55 12.29 -8.85 9.27
C ALA A 55 11.98 -8.05 7.99
N GLY A 56 12.35 -8.59 6.82
CA GLY A 56 12.02 -8.01 5.52
C GLY A 56 10.51 -7.93 5.28
N CYS A 57 9.77 -8.98 5.57
CA CYS A 57 8.31 -9.00 5.45
C CYS A 57 7.63 -8.00 6.39
N LEU A 58 8.09 -7.90 7.64
CA LEU A 58 7.58 -6.95 8.63
C LEU A 58 7.86 -5.50 8.22
N SER A 59 9.07 -5.23 7.73
CA SER A 59 9.45 -3.92 7.22
C SER A 59 8.58 -3.51 6.03
N ALA A 60 8.40 -4.40 5.05
CA ALA A 60 7.56 -4.15 3.89
C ALA A 60 6.09 -3.86 4.28
N ARG A 61 5.56 -4.54 5.31
CA ARG A 61 4.20 -4.25 5.82
C ARG A 61 4.10 -2.86 6.42
N ARG A 62 5.10 -2.41 7.17
CA ARG A 62 5.09 -1.08 7.79
C ARG A 62 5.25 0.05 6.78
N VAL A 63 6.14 -0.13 5.81
CA VAL A 63 6.47 0.92 4.83
C VAL A 63 5.38 1.12 3.78
N TRP A 64 4.71 0.05 3.35
CA TRP A 64 3.78 0.08 2.22
C TRP A 64 2.31 -0.10 2.59
N THR A 65 1.94 0.11 3.84
CA THR A 65 0.53 0.12 4.24
C THR A 65 -0.11 1.42 3.78
N VAL A 66 -1.20 1.31 3.01
CA VAL A 66 -2.01 2.45 2.55
C VAL A 66 -3.28 2.53 3.38
N ARG A 67 -3.59 3.70 3.91
CA ARG A 67 -4.78 3.96 4.71
C ARG A 67 -5.42 5.28 4.31
N VAL A 68 -6.74 5.28 4.17
CA VAL A 68 -7.56 6.49 4.09
C VAL A 68 -8.38 6.58 5.37
N ALA A 69 -8.24 7.65 6.12
CA ALA A 69 -8.93 7.85 7.38
C ALA A 69 -9.52 9.25 7.46
N GLY A 70 -10.66 9.38 8.12
CA GLY A 70 -11.41 10.63 8.21
C GLY A 70 -12.29 10.89 6.99
N ARG A 71 -13.03 12.01 7.02
CA ARG A 71 -13.85 12.54 5.93
C ARG A 71 -13.76 14.04 5.92
N GLY A 72 -14.05 14.66 4.77
CA GLY A 72 -14.02 16.11 4.64
C GLY A 72 -12.62 16.72 4.83
N PRO A 73 -12.49 17.87 5.47
CA PRO A 73 -11.23 18.60 5.60
C PRO A 73 -10.16 17.85 6.41
N ASP A 74 -10.58 16.97 7.32
CA ASP A 74 -9.68 16.18 8.19
C ASP A 74 -9.31 14.82 7.58
N ALA A 75 -9.76 14.54 6.36
CA ALA A 75 -9.43 13.30 5.68
C ALA A 75 -7.93 13.23 5.33
N VAL A 76 -7.29 12.11 5.69
CA VAL A 76 -5.85 11.89 5.50
C VAL A 76 -5.60 10.57 4.79
N LEU A 77 -4.80 10.63 3.74
CA LEU A 77 -4.16 9.46 3.13
C LEU A 77 -2.81 9.23 3.80
N THR A 78 -2.59 8.03 4.32
CA THR A 78 -1.32 7.62 4.91
C THR A 78 -0.72 6.49 4.09
N VAL A 79 0.54 6.61 3.69
CA VAL A 79 1.33 5.57 3.03
C VAL A 79 2.59 5.34 3.86
N GLY A 80 2.64 4.23 4.57
CA GLY A 80 3.71 3.95 5.51
C GLY A 80 3.79 5.00 6.62
N ARG A 81 4.81 5.88 6.55
CA ARG A 81 5.02 6.98 7.50
C ARG A 81 4.60 8.34 6.96
N GLU A 82 4.39 8.45 5.67
CA GLU A 82 4.00 9.69 5.02
C GLU A 82 2.50 9.91 5.09
N ARG A 83 2.11 11.17 5.29
CA ARG A 83 0.72 11.59 5.40
C ARG A 83 0.44 12.70 4.41
N LEU A 84 -0.67 12.58 3.69
CA LEU A 84 -1.16 13.57 2.75
C LEU A 84 -2.61 13.90 3.13
N ARG A 85 -2.90 15.18 3.36
CA ARG A 85 -4.27 15.63 3.57
C ARG A 85 -5.04 15.55 2.26
N LEU A 86 -6.23 14.96 2.27
CA LEU A 86 -7.02 14.86 1.05
C LEU A 86 -7.51 16.22 0.54
N ALA A 87 -7.63 17.21 1.40
CA ALA A 87 -7.90 18.60 1.01
C ALA A 87 -6.80 19.21 0.10
N GLU A 88 -5.58 18.66 0.13
CA GLU A 88 -4.47 19.08 -0.73
C GLU A 88 -4.44 18.30 -2.07
N VAL A 89 -5.37 17.39 -2.30
CA VAL A 89 -5.44 16.56 -3.52
C VAL A 89 -6.44 17.18 -4.49
N ASP A 90 -6.08 17.27 -5.75
CA ASP A 90 -7.00 17.69 -6.83
C ASP A 90 -7.97 16.56 -7.17
N ALA A 91 -9.21 16.67 -6.67
CA ALA A 91 -10.26 15.69 -6.92
C ALA A 91 -10.66 15.63 -8.40
N GLY A 92 -10.59 16.75 -9.12
CA GLY A 92 -10.89 16.81 -10.56
C GLY A 92 -9.88 16.00 -11.36
N HIS A 93 -8.58 16.18 -11.07
CA HIS A 93 -7.53 15.38 -11.68
C HIS A 93 -7.68 13.88 -11.37
N LEU A 94 -8.01 13.53 -10.11
CA LEU A 94 -8.22 12.14 -9.74
C LEU A 94 -9.42 11.50 -10.45
N GLN A 95 -10.49 12.26 -10.70
CA GLN A 95 -11.61 11.80 -11.52
C GLN A 95 -11.20 11.60 -12.97
N ALA A 96 -10.38 12.51 -13.53
CA ALA A 96 -9.85 12.38 -14.90
C ALA A 96 -8.94 11.13 -15.04
N VAL A 97 -8.10 10.86 -14.03
CA VAL A 97 -7.31 9.62 -13.98
C VAL A 97 -8.20 8.38 -13.93
N ARG A 98 -9.26 8.40 -13.14
CA ARG A 98 -10.24 7.30 -13.07
C ARG A 98 -10.92 7.05 -14.43
N ASN A 99 -11.20 8.10 -15.16
CA ASN A 99 -11.84 8.04 -16.48
C ASN A 99 -10.82 7.77 -17.62
N GLY A 100 -9.51 7.67 -17.30
CA GLY A 100 -8.47 7.42 -18.30
C GLY A 100 -8.12 8.64 -19.17
N THR A 101 -8.58 9.84 -18.80
CA THR A 101 -8.33 11.09 -19.55
C THR A 101 -7.14 11.89 -19.02
N ALA A 102 -6.59 11.53 -17.87
CA ALA A 102 -5.36 12.09 -17.32
C ALA A 102 -4.35 10.98 -17.05
N GLY A 103 -3.08 11.27 -17.30
CA GLY A 103 -1.95 10.37 -17.10
C GLY A 103 -1.06 10.80 -15.95
N VAL A 104 0.07 10.10 -15.84
CA VAL A 104 1.12 10.33 -14.85
C VAL A 104 2.19 11.20 -15.49
N ASP A 105 2.66 12.21 -14.77
CA ASP A 105 3.92 12.87 -15.10
C ASP A 105 5.07 11.88 -14.87
N ALA A 106 5.89 11.67 -15.93
CA ALA A 106 7.06 10.81 -15.83
C ALA A 106 8.01 11.37 -14.76
N GLY A 107 8.36 10.53 -13.78
CA GLY A 107 9.28 10.93 -12.71
C GLY A 107 8.64 11.44 -11.43
N ALA A 108 7.30 11.36 -11.29
CA ALA A 108 6.64 11.72 -10.03
C ALA A 108 7.15 10.86 -8.85
N PRO A 109 7.47 11.46 -7.70
CA PRO A 109 7.96 10.74 -6.53
C PRO A 109 6.91 9.77 -5.99
N VAL A 110 7.39 8.63 -5.48
CA VAL A 110 6.52 7.62 -4.87
C VAL A 110 6.30 7.95 -3.41
N LEU A 111 5.04 8.12 -3.01
CA LEU A 111 4.65 8.35 -1.62
C LEU A 111 5.02 7.11 -0.79
N GLY A 112 5.66 7.31 0.36
CA GLY A 112 6.21 6.24 1.19
C GLY A 112 7.73 6.05 1.06
N GLY A 113 8.42 6.95 0.31
CA GLY A 113 9.90 7.03 0.27
C GLY A 113 10.59 6.02 -0.62
N GLY A 114 9.91 5.48 -1.62
CA GLY A 114 10.50 4.55 -2.60
C GLY A 114 10.98 5.26 -3.88
N TRP A 115 12.06 4.77 -4.49
CA TRP A 115 12.56 5.23 -5.80
C TRP A 115 11.69 4.74 -6.97
N SER A 116 10.91 3.68 -6.75
CA SER A 116 10.02 3.10 -7.74
C SER A 116 8.84 2.40 -7.07
N VAL A 117 7.76 2.23 -7.83
CA VAL A 117 6.59 1.46 -7.38
C VAL A 117 7.00 0.01 -7.15
N PRO A 118 6.71 -0.59 -5.98
CA PRO A 118 7.06 -1.97 -5.68
C PRO A 118 6.42 -2.96 -6.66
N LYS A 119 7.12 -4.06 -6.93
CA LYS A 119 6.59 -5.14 -7.80
C LYS A 119 5.22 -5.62 -7.32
N GLY A 120 4.27 -5.76 -8.25
CA GLY A 120 2.90 -6.18 -7.97
C GLY A 120 1.98 -5.09 -7.42
N ARG A 121 2.39 -3.82 -7.54
CA ARG A 121 1.56 -2.65 -7.27
C ARG A 121 1.51 -1.75 -8.50
N ALA A 122 0.40 -1.02 -8.63
CA ALA A 122 0.25 0.06 -9.59
C ALA A 122 0.50 1.40 -8.90
N GLY A 123 1.09 2.36 -9.59
CA GLY A 123 1.20 3.73 -9.11
C GLY A 123 -0.09 4.48 -9.43
N LEU A 124 -0.87 4.85 -8.42
CA LEU A 124 -2.01 5.76 -8.59
C LEU A 124 -1.48 7.19 -8.58
N PRO A 125 -1.59 7.95 -9.69
CA PRO A 125 -1.16 9.33 -9.72
C PRO A 125 -2.15 10.20 -8.93
N LEU A 126 -1.61 10.99 -8.03
CA LEU A 126 -2.34 12.03 -7.33
C LEU A 126 -1.67 13.37 -7.63
N ARG A 127 -2.44 14.33 -8.10
CA ARG A 127 -2.01 15.71 -8.25
C ARG A 127 -2.42 16.49 -7.01
N ARG A 128 -1.46 17.22 -6.44
CA ARG A 128 -1.73 18.12 -5.33
C ARG A 128 -2.21 19.47 -5.86
N THR A 129 -2.89 20.22 -5.03
CA THR A 129 -3.37 21.58 -5.35
C THR A 129 -2.23 22.57 -5.65
N ASP A 130 -1.01 22.27 -5.19
CA ASP A 130 0.22 23.01 -5.50
C ASP A 130 0.81 22.67 -6.88
N GLY A 131 0.18 21.77 -7.63
CA GLY A 131 0.59 21.33 -8.96
C GLY A 131 1.57 20.15 -8.98
N HIS A 132 2.12 19.74 -7.83
CA HIS A 132 3.02 18.60 -7.76
C HIS A 132 2.26 17.28 -7.88
N SER A 133 2.81 16.35 -8.64
CA SER A 133 2.27 15.00 -8.78
C SER A 133 3.03 14.02 -7.89
N VAL A 134 2.32 13.09 -7.25
CA VAL A 134 2.89 12.00 -6.47
C VAL A 134 2.24 10.67 -6.87
N LEU A 135 3.00 9.58 -6.79
CA LEU A 135 2.52 8.23 -7.07
C LEU A 135 2.21 7.49 -5.77
N VAL A 136 0.99 7.01 -5.62
CA VAL A 136 0.60 6.16 -4.48
C VAL A 136 0.66 4.69 -4.91
N PRO A 137 1.53 3.87 -4.31
CA PRO A 137 1.65 2.46 -4.65
C PRO A 137 0.47 1.67 -4.07
N THR A 138 -0.39 1.11 -4.91
CA THR A 138 -1.57 0.34 -4.51
C THR A 138 -1.76 -0.91 -5.37
N ARG A 139 -2.40 -1.93 -4.84
CA ARG A 139 -2.83 -3.13 -5.59
C ARG A 139 -4.22 -2.99 -6.16
N ALA A 140 -5.02 -2.09 -5.57
CA ALA A 140 -6.41 -1.87 -5.95
C ALA A 140 -6.66 -0.39 -6.29
N PRO A 141 -6.11 0.14 -7.40
CA PRO A 141 -6.18 1.56 -7.73
C PRO A 141 -7.62 2.09 -7.83
N ARG A 142 -8.54 1.28 -8.35
CA ARG A 142 -9.95 1.67 -8.46
C ARG A 142 -10.65 1.80 -7.10
N GLU A 143 -10.34 0.92 -6.16
CA GLU A 143 -10.90 0.94 -4.82
C GLU A 143 -10.33 2.11 -4.00
N LEU A 144 -9.00 2.30 -4.08
CA LEU A 144 -8.34 3.43 -3.45
C LEU A 144 -8.87 4.77 -3.99
N THR A 145 -9.01 4.91 -5.31
CA THR A 145 -9.59 6.12 -5.93
C THR A 145 -10.99 6.39 -5.42
N ARG A 146 -11.84 5.36 -5.33
CA ARG A 146 -13.20 5.49 -4.79
C ARG A 146 -13.19 5.91 -3.33
N ALA A 147 -12.31 5.32 -2.52
CA ALA A 147 -12.17 5.67 -1.10
C ALA A 147 -11.67 7.11 -0.90
N ILE A 148 -10.71 7.56 -1.71
CA ILE A 148 -10.21 8.94 -1.68
C ILE A 148 -11.33 9.93 -2.06
N LEU A 149 -12.03 9.69 -3.15
CA LEU A 149 -13.11 10.57 -3.62
C LEU A 149 -14.28 10.62 -2.62
N ALA A 150 -14.61 9.50 -1.97
CA ALA A 150 -15.66 9.44 -0.95
C ALA A 150 -15.26 10.15 0.37
N ALA A 151 -13.96 10.21 0.68
CA ALA A 151 -13.44 10.90 1.86
C ALA A 151 -13.07 12.37 1.60
N HIS A 152 -12.95 12.78 0.33
CA HIS A 152 -12.52 14.12 -0.06
C HIS A 152 -13.57 15.18 0.30
N PRO A 153 -13.16 16.41 0.75
CA PRO A 153 -14.10 17.49 1.10
C PRO A 153 -15.08 17.85 -0.02
N ALA A 154 -14.65 17.78 -1.28
CA ALA A 154 -15.52 18.04 -2.42
C ALA A 154 -16.58 16.95 -2.67
N GLY A 155 -16.40 15.74 -2.12
CA GLY A 155 -17.39 14.66 -2.19
C GLY A 155 -18.59 14.91 -1.26
N ASP A 156 -18.39 15.62 -0.17
CA ASP A 156 -19.41 15.95 0.82
C ASP A 156 -20.30 17.13 0.35
N ALA A 157 -19.75 18.00 -0.50
CA ALA A 157 -20.48 19.18 -1.03
C ALA A 157 -21.60 18.81 -2.03
N GLY A 158 -21.60 17.59 -2.57
CA GLY A 158 -22.63 17.08 -3.49
C GLY A 158 -23.85 16.49 -2.81
N HIS A 159 -23.87 16.33 -1.50
CA HIS A 159 -24.97 15.73 -0.74
C HIS A 159 -25.70 16.75 0.16
N THR A 160 -25.43 18.05 0.03
CA THR A 160 -26.23 19.06 0.69
C THR A 160 -27.58 19.19 -0.03
N ASP A 161 -28.51 18.45 0.53
CA ASP A 161 -29.89 18.80 0.74
C ASP A 161 -30.59 19.56 -0.41
N SER A 162 -31.37 18.82 -1.15
CA SER A 162 -32.48 19.42 -1.88
C SER A 162 -33.49 19.90 -0.80
N PRO A 163 -33.58 21.20 -0.52
CA PRO A 163 -34.60 21.68 0.41
C PRO A 163 -35.94 21.31 -0.20
N GLY A 164 -36.76 20.62 0.59
CA GLY A 164 -38.05 20.14 0.23
C GLY A 164 -38.86 21.18 -0.52
N ARG A 165 -39.24 20.85 -1.75
CA ARG A 165 -40.27 21.51 -2.54
C ARG A 165 -41.54 21.38 -1.73
N VAL A 166 -41.88 22.42 -1.02
CA VAL A 166 -43.23 22.61 -0.49
C VAL A 166 -44.07 23.13 -1.66
N ASP A 167 -44.80 22.25 -2.29
CA ASP A 167 -45.87 22.66 -3.22
C ASP A 167 -47.06 23.17 -2.40
N PRO A 168 -47.73 24.27 -2.87
CA PRO A 168 -48.85 24.88 -2.20
C PRO A 168 -50.15 24.06 -2.35
#